data_93059336cdd929e9f2d784960ff877d9
#
_entry.id   93059336cdd929e9f2d784960ff877d9
#
_cell.length_a   1.000
_cell.length_b   1.000
_cell.length_c   1.000
_cell.angle_alpha   90.00
_cell.angle_beta   90.00
_cell.angle_gamma   90.00
#
_symmetry.space_group_name_H-M   'P 1'
#
loop_
_entity.id
_entity.type
_entity.pdbx_description
1 polymer ?
#
loop_
_entity_poly.entity_id
_entity_poly.type
_entity_poly.pdbx_seq_one_letter_code
_entity_poly.pdbx_strand_id
1 'polypeptide(L)'
;MITALNRFISRSADRCRPFFQLLNKWKGFEWTKECVLDFQEVKEYLSRPLIMSRPKVDEVLFAYIALASHAVSLVLKRVDSGVQRPVYYVSKSLYEAKVRYQPLEKAILAVVYATRKLPHYFQSHTVVVLIQLLFRSLLRSTNYIGRIAKWGTILGVFDIKYMPRTSIDRKSVV
;
A
#
# COMPACT_ATOMS: atom_id res chain seq x y z
N MET A 1 -13.49 3.80 -14.37
CA MET A 1 -12.18 4.15 -14.98
C MET A 1 -11.08 4.38 -13.95
N ILE A 2 -11.21 5.24 -12.95
CA ILE A 2 -10.19 5.49 -11.88
C ILE A 2 -9.81 4.21 -11.12
N THR A 3 -10.76 3.32 -10.85
CA THR A 3 -10.50 2.02 -10.20
C THR A 3 -9.55 1.11 -10.97
N ALA A 4 -9.56 1.15 -12.28
CA ALA A 4 -8.64 0.36 -13.12
C ALA A 4 -7.21 0.92 -13.10
N LEU A 5 -7.05 2.23 -12.87
CA LEU A 5 -5.78 2.94 -12.82
C LEU A 5 -5.10 2.89 -11.44
N ASN A 6 -5.80 2.42 -10.40
CA ASN A 6 -5.29 2.38 -9.02
C ASN A 6 -3.94 1.66 -8.88
N ARG A 7 -3.68 0.65 -9.72
CA ARG A 7 -2.42 -0.11 -9.71
C ARG A 7 -1.21 0.70 -10.18
N PHE A 8 -1.43 1.81 -10.86
CA PHE A 8 -0.38 2.69 -11.39
C PHE A 8 -0.20 3.96 -10.55
N ILE A 9 -1.11 4.23 -9.62
CA ILE A 9 -1.11 5.46 -8.83
C ILE A 9 -0.64 5.16 -7.42
N SER A 10 0.50 5.71 -7.05
CA SER A 10 0.98 5.69 -5.67
C SER A 10 -0.02 6.38 -4.76
N ARG A 11 -0.40 5.73 -3.64
CA ARG A 11 -1.34 6.26 -2.64
C ARG A 11 -2.70 6.68 -3.25
N SER A 12 -3.19 5.93 -4.22
CA SER A 12 -4.41 6.27 -4.96
C SER A 12 -5.64 6.51 -4.05
N ALA A 13 -5.81 5.75 -2.98
CA ALA A 13 -6.93 5.92 -2.06
C ALA A 13 -6.89 7.25 -1.27
N ASP A 14 -5.71 7.83 -1.11
CA ASP A 14 -5.50 9.13 -0.48
C ASP A 14 -5.66 10.26 -1.50
N ARG A 15 -4.95 10.17 -2.63
CA ARG A 15 -4.97 11.15 -3.71
C ARG A 15 -6.33 11.28 -4.40
N CYS A 16 -7.05 10.18 -4.58
CA CYS A 16 -8.35 10.17 -5.24
C CYS A 16 -9.52 10.22 -4.24
N ARG A 17 -9.27 10.55 -2.99
CA ARG A 17 -10.29 10.57 -1.93
C ARG A 17 -11.51 11.44 -2.26
N PRO A 18 -11.39 12.68 -2.75
CA PRO A 18 -12.53 13.51 -3.12
C PRO A 18 -13.42 12.84 -4.15
N PHE A 19 -12.83 12.18 -5.15
CA PHE A 19 -13.61 11.44 -6.16
C PHE A 19 -14.39 10.27 -5.56
N PHE A 20 -13.77 9.51 -4.64
CA PHE A 20 -14.46 8.41 -3.96
C PHE A 20 -15.55 8.90 -3.04
N GLN A 21 -15.38 10.07 -2.42
CA GLN A 21 -16.42 10.70 -1.61
C GLN A 21 -17.61 11.16 -2.45
N LEU A 22 -17.38 11.70 -3.65
CA LEU A 22 -18.43 12.08 -4.59
C LEU A 22 -19.25 10.88 -5.05
N LEU A 23 -18.58 9.76 -5.37
CA LEU A 23 -19.26 8.52 -5.78
C LEU A 23 -20.15 7.92 -4.66
N ASN A 24 -19.80 8.16 -3.40
CA ASN A 24 -20.57 7.68 -2.26
C ASN A 24 -21.73 8.63 -1.86
N LYS A 25 -21.75 9.87 -2.36
CA LYS A 25 -22.84 10.82 -2.15
C LYS A 25 -23.93 10.60 -3.20
N TRP A 26 -24.91 9.75 -2.89
CA TRP A 26 -26.05 9.42 -3.76
C TRP A 26 -26.96 10.62 -4.12
N LYS A 27 -26.82 11.77 -3.44
CA LYS A 27 -27.63 12.97 -3.67
C LYS A 27 -26.80 14.07 -4.33
N GLY A 28 -26.83 14.11 -5.65
CA GLY A 28 -26.28 15.20 -6.45
C GLY A 28 -24.76 15.13 -6.62
N PHE A 29 -24.31 14.93 -7.84
CA PHE A 29 -22.91 15.04 -8.22
C PHE A 29 -22.58 16.53 -8.43
N GLU A 30 -21.80 17.11 -7.53
CA GLU A 30 -21.30 18.47 -7.67
C GLU A 30 -19.77 18.46 -7.76
N TRP A 31 -19.25 19.00 -8.85
CA TRP A 31 -17.82 19.06 -9.11
C TRP A 31 -17.22 20.24 -8.35
N THR A 32 -16.61 19.99 -7.21
CA THR A 32 -16.01 21.04 -6.37
C THR A 32 -14.66 21.49 -6.89
N LYS A 33 -14.20 22.69 -6.46
CA LYS A 33 -12.86 23.21 -6.79
C LYS A 33 -11.74 22.25 -6.34
N GLU A 34 -11.92 21.60 -5.18
CA GLU A 34 -11.00 20.60 -4.64
C GLU A 34 -10.87 19.40 -5.59
N CYS A 35 -12.00 18.91 -6.12
CA CYS A 35 -11.99 17.84 -7.10
C CYS A 35 -11.29 18.20 -8.40
N VAL A 36 -11.38 19.47 -8.83
CA VAL A 36 -10.65 19.95 -10.02
C VAL A 36 -9.15 19.90 -9.80
N LEU A 37 -8.67 20.38 -8.64
CA LEU A 37 -7.25 20.37 -8.30
C LEU A 37 -6.69 18.94 -8.22
N ASP A 38 -7.37 18.06 -7.48
CA ASP A 38 -6.96 16.67 -7.36
C ASP A 38 -7.00 15.93 -8.69
N PHE A 39 -7.97 16.26 -9.55
CA PHE A 39 -8.02 15.71 -10.91
C PHE A 39 -6.81 16.14 -11.75
N GLN A 40 -6.42 17.41 -11.65
CA GLN A 40 -5.23 17.91 -12.34
C GLN A 40 -3.95 17.23 -11.82
N GLU A 41 -3.80 17.08 -10.51
CA GLU A 41 -2.66 16.35 -9.91
C GLU A 41 -2.57 14.89 -10.39
N VAL A 42 -3.71 14.18 -10.40
CA VAL A 42 -3.75 12.79 -10.90
C VAL A 42 -3.42 12.72 -12.38
N LYS A 43 -3.92 13.66 -13.18
CA LYS A 43 -3.65 13.77 -14.62
C LYS A 43 -2.17 14.05 -14.88
N GLU A 44 -1.57 14.98 -14.16
CA GLU A 44 -0.13 15.26 -14.25
C GLU A 44 0.71 14.07 -13.85
N TYR A 45 0.36 13.40 -12.73
CA TYR A 45 1.03 12.19 -12.28
C TYR A 45 1.00 11.08 -13.33
N LEU A 46 -0.14 10.84 -13.97
CA LEU A 46 -0.30 9.82 -15.02
C LEU A 46 0.37 10.19 -16.34
N SER A 47 0.62 11.49 -16.58
CA SER A 47 1.34 11.96 -17.76
C SER A 47 2.84 11.71 -17.68
N ARG A 48 3.37 11.44 -16.48
CA ARG A 48 4.77 11.03 -16.29
C ARG A 48 4.90 9.53 -16.61
N PRO A 49 5.94 9.10 -17.33
CA PRO A 49 6.12 7.69 -17.66
C PRO A 49 6.34 6.86 -16.39
N LEU A 50 5.32 6.12 -15.99
CA LEU A 50 5.40 5.17 -14.89
C LEU A 50 5.91 3.84 -15.46
N ILE A 51 7.20 3.60 -15.30
CA ILE A 51 7.81 2.34 -15.73
C ILE A 51 7.53 1.29 -14.65
N MET A 52 6.42 0.57 -14.83
CA MET A 52 6.12 -0.64 -14.05
C MET A 52 7.00 -1.78 -14.54
N SER A 53 7.53 -2.55 -13.61
CA SER A 53 8.42 -3.67 -13.92
C SER A 53 7.77 -4.99 -13.54
N ARG A 54 7.89 -5.99 -14.42
CA ARG A 54 7.45 -7.35 -14.11
C ARG A 54 8.56 -8.06 -13.33
N PRO A 55 8.27 -8.72 -12.18
CA PRO A 55 9.27 -9.48 -11.46
C PRO A 55 9.70 -10.72 -12.24
N LYS A 56 10.92 -11.15 -12.01
CA LYS A 56 11.45 -12.42 -12.51
C LYS A 56 11.03 -13.55 -11.57
N VAL A 57 11.08 -14.77 -12.05
CA VAL A 57 10.84 -15.97 -11.22
C VAL A 57 11.83 -15.99 -10.06
N ASP A 58 11.37 -16.37 -8.87
CA ASP A 58 12.15 -16.48 -7.63
C ASP A 58 12.84 -15.17 -7.15
N GLU A 59 12.44 -14.03 -7.70
CA GLU A 59 12.97 -12.73 -7.28
C GLU A 59 12.36 -12.29 -5.96
N VAL A 60 13.19 -11.73 -5.07
CA VAL A 60 12.72 -11.13 -3.82
C VAL A 60 12.08 -9.78 -4.11
N LEU A 61 10.87 -9.58 -3.62
CA LEU A 61 10.16 -8.32 -3.72
C LEU A 61 10.21 -7.54 -2.40
N PHE A 62 10.26 -6.23 -2.51
CA PHE A 62 10.28 -5.32 -1.36
C PHE A 62 8.94 -4.57 -1.28
N ALA A 63 8.31 -4.63 -0.11
CA ALA A 63 7.04 -3.96 0.17
C ALA A 63 7.27 -2.72 1.04
N TYR A 64 6.94 -1.56 0.51
CA TYR A 64 6.97 -0.28 1.22
C TYR A 64 5.55 0.13 1.60
N ILE A 65 5.35 0.43 2.87
CA ILE A 65 4.05 0.83 3.41
C ILE A 65 4.01 2.33 3.61
N ALA A 66 2.92 2.95 3.20
CA ALA A 66 2.59 4.33 3.52
C ALA A 66 1.25 4.37 4.27
N LEU A 67 1.24 5.07 5.40
CA LEU A 67 0.08 5.25 6.25
C LEU A 67 -0.40 6.69 6.18
N ALA A 68 -1.71 6.86 5.97
CA ALA A 68 -2.40 8.13 6.08
C ALA A 68 -3.51 8.03 7.12
N SER A 69 -4.10 9.16 7.51
CA SER A 69 -5.22 9.18 8.45
C SER A 69 -6.38 8.28 7.99
N HIS A 70 -6.75 8.38 6.72
CA HIS A 70 -7.91 7.71 6.13
C HIS A 70 -7.58 6.68 5.04
N ALA A 71 -6.31 6.34 4.86
CA ALA A 71 -5.88 5.40 3.85
C ALA A 71 -4.63 4.62 4.27
N VAL A 72 -4.49 3.42 3.74
CA VAL A 72 -3.25 2.65 3.79
C VAL A 72 -2.85 2.28 2.38
N SER A 73 -1.55 2.30 2.11
CA SER A 73 -1.00 1.98 0.80
C SER A 73 0.24 1.11 0.94
N LEU A 74 0.47 0.29 -0.06
CA LEU A 74 1.65 -0.55 -0.16
C LEU A 74 2.12 -0.55 -1.62
N VAL A 75 3.41 -0.45 -1.83
CA VAL A 75 4.02 -0.66 -3.14
C VAL A 75 4.94 -1.86 -3.09
N LEU A 76 4.76 -2.79 -4.02
CA LEU A 76 5.74 -3.82 -4.31
C LEU A 76 6.76 -3.28 -5.28
N LYS A 77 8.03 -3.45 -4.95
CA LYS A 77 9.17 -3.08 -5.79
C LYS A 77 10.09 -4.28 -5.97
N ARG A 78 10.76 -4.32 -7.10
CA ARG A 78 11.91 -5.18 -7.35
C ARG A 78 13.19 -4.35 -7.40
N VAL A 79 14.33 -4.99 -7.20
CA VAL A 79 15.62 -4.36 -7.38
C VAL A 79 16.26 -4.94 -8.65
N ASP A 80 16.55 -4.08 -9.61
CA ASP A 80 17.18 -4.45 -10.87
C ASP A 80 18.49 -3.64 -11.04
N SER A 81 19.61 -4.31 -10.96
CA SER A 81 20.95 -3.67 -11.02
C SER A 81 21.11 -2.51 -10.03
N GLY A 82 20.62 -2.68 -8.80
CA GLY A 82 20.66 -1.67 -7.73
C GLY A 82 19.57 -0.58 -7.84
N VAL A 83 18.77 -0.58 -8.89
CA VAL A 83 17.67 0.37 -9.08
C VAL A 83 16.35 -0.25 -8.63
N GLN A 84 15.62 0.47 -7.79
CA GLN A 84 14.28 0.04 -7.35
C GLN A 84 13.24 0.40 -8.41
N ARG A 85 12.53 -0.61 -8.90
CA ARG A 85 11.45 -0.45 -9.87
C ARG A 85 10.11 -0.88 -9.28
N PRO A 86 9.05 -0.10 -9.41
CA PRO A 86 7.74 -0.49 -8.93
C PRO A 86 7.18 -1.65 -9.76
N VAL A 87 6.58 -2.61 -9.06
CA VAL A 87 5.86 -3.75 -9.63
C VAL A 87 4.36 -3.53 -9.56
N TYR A 88 3.87 -3.06 -8.41
CA TYR A 88 2.43 -2.85 -8.21
C TYR A 88 2.15 -1.91 -7.04
N TYR A 89 1.18 -1.03 -7.21
CA TYR A 89 0.66 -0.18 -6.14
C TYR A 89 -0.67 -0.73 -5.64
N VAL A 90 -0.80 -0.83 -4.32
CA VAL A 90 -2.05 -1.19 -3.66
C VAL A 90 -2.41 -0.07 -2.70
N SER A 91 -3.66 0.35 -2.71
CA SER A 91 -4.15 1.38 -1.80
C SER A 91 -5.58 1.07 -1.37
N LYS A 92 -5.92 1.41 -0.12
CA LYS A 92 -7.24 1.17 0.46
C LYS A 92 -7.65 2.32 1.34
N SER A 93 -8.84 2.88 1.07
CA SER A 93 -9.50 3.83 1.97
C SER A 93 -9.95 3.13 3.24
N LEU A 94 -9.80 3.82 4.35
CA LEU A 94 -10.26 3.39 5.67
C LEU A 94 -11.54 4.14 6.02
N TYR A 95 -12.54 3.42 6.48
CA TYR A 95 -13.83 3.95 6.91
C TYR A 95 -14.14 3.52 8.33
N GLU A 96 -14.98 4.28 9.02
CA GLU A 96 -15.53 3.96 10.34
C GLU A 96 -14.45 3.63 11.38
N ALA A 97 -14.58 2.48 12.03
CA ALA A 97 -13.67 2.03 13.08
C ALA A 97 -12.20 1.89 12.62
N LYS A 98 -11.96 1.61 11.32
CA LYS A 98 -10.60 1.40 10.79
C LYS A 98 -9.77 2.68 10.74
N VAL A 99 -10.41 3.83 10.68
CA VAL A 99 -9.73 5.13 10.77
C VAL A 99 -9.02 5.30 12.13
N ARG A 100 -9.60 4.71 13.19
CA ARG A 100 -9.09 4.78 14.57
C ARG A 100 -8.05 3.71 14.89
N TYR A 101 -7.69 2.84 13.94
CA TYR A 101 -6.66 1.83 14.16
C TYR A 101 -5.32 2.48 14.48
N GLN A 102 -4.59 1.84 15.39
CA GLN A 102 -3.22 2.23 15.69
C GLN A 102 -2.32 2.10 14.44
N PRO A 103 -1.23 2.87 14.35
CA PRO A 103 -0.32 2.81 13.20
C PRO A 103 0.14 1.39 12.86
N LEU A 104 0.42 0.56 13.88
CA LEU A 104 0.77 -0.85 13.69
C LEU A 104 -0.37 -1.65 13.05
N GLU A 105 -1.60 -1.50 13.54
CA GLU A 105 -2.76 -2.18 12.98
C GLU A 105 -3.00 -1.77 11.53
N LYS A 106 -2.83 -0.47 11.21
CA LYS A 106 -2.91 0.03 9.84
C LYS A 106 -1.83 -0.57 8.94
N ALA A 107 -0.60 -0.70 9.45
CA ALA A 107 0.50 -1.30 8.70
C ALA A 107 0.24 -2.78 8.39
N ILE A 108 -0.19 -3.56 9.38
CA ILE A 108 -0.55 -4.97 9.18
C ILE A 108 -1.74 -5.10 8.23
N LEU A 109 -2.75 -4.24 8.38
CA LEU A 109 -3.91 -4.22 7.49
C LEU A 109 -3.50 -3.94 6.03
N ALA A 110 -2.51 -3.06 5.80
CA ALA A 110 -1.99 -2.81 4.46
C ALA A 110 -1.40 -4.08 3.83
N VAL A 111 -0.63 -4.86 4.60
CA VAL A 111 -0.06 -6.14 4.14
C VAL A 111 -1.15 -7.17 3.89
N VAL A 112 -2.08 -7.35 4.82
CA VAL A 112 -3.23 -8.27 4.65
C VAL A 112 -4.07 -7.91 3.43
N TYR A 113 -4.27 -6.62 3.19
CA TYR A 113 -5.01 -6.18 2.01
C TYR A 113 -4.22 -6.47 0.72
N ALA A 114 -2.90 -6.26 0.73
CA ALA A 114 -2.05 -6.55 -0.39
C ALA A 114 -2.01 -8.05 -0.72
N THR A 115 -1.91 -8.94 0.27
CA THR A 115 -1.93 -10.41 0.04
C THR A 115 -3.24 -10.86 -0.60
N ARG A 116 -4.38 -10.27 -0.20
CA ARG A 116 -5.69 -10.56 -0.79
C ARG A 116 -5.85 -10.00 -2.21
N LYS A 117 -5.26 -8.85 -2.48
CA LYS A 117 -5.34 -8.18 -3.78
C LYS A 117 -4.39 -8.78 -4.81
N LEU A 118 -3.25 -9.26 -4.34
CA LEU A 118 -2.11 -9.72 -5.15
C LEU A 118 -1.64 -11.12 -4.74
N PRO A 119 -2.55 -12.12 -4.62
CA PRO A 119 -2.19 -13.44 -4.08
C PRO A 119 -1.05 -14.08 -4.87
N HIS A 120 -1.03 -13.94 -6.19
CA HIS A 120 0.01 -14.54 -7.04
C HIS A 120 1.42 -14.05 -6.73
N TYR A 121 1.58 -12.75 -6.41
CA TYR A 121 2.90 -12.21 -6.05
C TYR A 121 3.38 -12.75 -4.71
N PHE A 122 2.49 -12.85 -3.72
CA PHE A 122 2.85 -13.33 -2.38
C PHE A 122 3.02 -14.85 -2.31
N GLN A 123 2.41 -15.60 -3.23
CA GLN A 123 2.58 -17.06 -3.33
C GLN A 123 3.86 -17.44 -4.09
N SER A 124 4.28 -16.63 -5.07
CA SER A 124 5.38 -16.95 -5.98
C SER A 124 6.70 -16.28 -5.59
N HIS A 125 6.70 -15.38 -4.61
CA HIS A 125 7.89 -14.60 -4.26
C HIS A 125 8.03 -14.45 -2.75
N THR A 126 9.28 -14.44 -2.28
CA THR A 126 9.60 -13.93 -0.94
C THR A 126 9.34 -12.42 -0.93
N VAL A 127 8.51 -11.93 -0.01
CA VAL A 127 8.23 -10.50 0.13
C VAL A 127 8.85 -9.95 1.39
N VAL A 128 9.77 -9.01 1.25
CA VAL A 128 10.40 -8.31 2.37
C VAL A 128 9.62 -7.01 2.64
N VAL A 129 8.90 -6.99 3.76
CA VAL A 129 8.15 -5.81 4.21
C VAL A 129 9.08 -4.89 4.99
N LEU A 130 9.23 -3.66 4.50
CA LEU A 130 10.08 -2.64 5.10
C LEU A 130 9.25 -1.79 6.06
N ILE A 131 9.55 -1.91 7.35
CA ILE A 131 8.82 -1.27 8.45
C ILE A 131 9.77 -0.46 9.34
N GLN A 132 9.21 0.47 10.11
CA GLN A 132 9.98 1.14 11.17
C GLN A 132 10.34 0.14 12.28
N LEU A 133 11.51 0.31 12.90
CA LEU A 133 12.06 -0.59 13.93
C LEU A 133 11.06 -0.93 15.05
N LEU A 134 10.28 0.03 15.48
CA LEU A 134 9.27 -0.13 16.53
C LEU A 134 8.20 -1.20 16.19
N PHE A 135 7.90 -1.39 14.92
CA PHE A 135 6.91 -2.39 14.49
C PHE A 135 7.44 -3.82 14.53
N ARG A 136 8.75 -4.00 14.35
CA ARG A 136 9.37 -5.33 14.36
C ARG A 136 9.32 -6.00 15.74
N SER A 137 9.58 -5.26 16.80
CA SER A 137 9.49 -5.76 18.18
C SER A 137 8.06 -6.13 18.55
N LEU A 138 7.12 -5.31 18.09
CA LEU A 138 5.70 -5.53 18.33
C LEU A 138 5.17 -6.77 17.60
N LEU A 139 5.54 -7.01 16.35
CA LEU A 139 5.12 -8.20 15.58
C LEU A 139 5.69 -9.52 16.13
N ARG A 140 6.75 -9.46 16.96
CA ARG A 140 7.35 -10.63 17.61
C ARG A 140 6.76 -10.91 18.99
N SER A 141 5.99 -9.98 19.57
CA SER A 141 5.41 -10.21 20.88
C SER A 141 4.19 -11.14 20.76
N THR A 142 4.22 -12.25 21.51
CA THR A 142 3.19 -13.28 21.53
C THR A 142 1.87 -12.84 22.20
N ASN A 143 1.81 -11.63 22.74
CA ASN A 143 0.68 -11.13 23.53
C ASN A 143 -0.43 -10.47 22.73
N TYR A 144 -0.44 -10.60 21.40
CA TYR A 144 -1.53 -10.04 20.60
C TYR A 144 -2.75 -10.96 20.61
N ILE A 145 -3.71 -10.58 21.44
CA ILE A 145 -5.03 -11.19 21.49
C ILE A 145 -5.93 -10.48 20.45
N GLY A 146 -6.74 -11.25 19.73
CA GLY A 146 -7.79 -10.71 18.87
C GLY A 146 -7.40 -10.50 17.41
N ARG A 147 -7.56 -9.29 16.89
CA ARG A 147 -7.48 -8.98 15.47
C ARG A 147 -6.11 -9.21 14.85
N ILE A 148 -5.04 -8.83 15.55
CA ILE A 148 -3.65 -8.98 15.07
C ILE A 148 -3.27 -10.46 14.99
N ALA A 149 -3.68 -11.29 15.96
CA ALA A 149 -3.48 -12.73 15.92
C ALA A 149 -4.16 -13.36 14.68
N LYS A 150 -5.40 -12.96 14.40
CA LYS A 150 -6.12 -13.41 13.20
C LYS A 150 -5.41 -13.01 11.91
N TRP A 151 -4.87 -11.79 11.83
CA TRP A 151 -4.09 -11.35 10.69
C TRP A 151 -2.75 -12.08 10.58
N GLY A 152 -2.11 -12.40 11.71
CA GLY A 152 -0.90 -13.22 11.77
C GLY A 152 -1.11 -14.59 11.11
N THR A 153 -2.23 -15.24 11.40
CA THR A 153 -2.60 -16.52 10.76
C THR A 153 -2.76 -16.36 9.24
N ILE A 154 -3.39 -15.28 8.78
CA ILE A 154 -3.55 -15.01 7.34
C ILE A 154 -2.19 -14.78 6.67
N LEU A 155 -1.28 -14.07 7.32
CA LEU A 155 0.03 -13.74 6.76
C LEU A 155 1.02 -14.90 6.86
N GLY A 156 0.82 -15.80 7.82
CA GLY A 156 1.71 -16.95 8.08
C GLY A 156 1.78 -17.99 6.96
N VAL A 157 0.84 -17.95 6.00
CA VAL A 157 0.84 -18.86 4.84
C VAL A 157 1.75 -18.38 3.71
N PHE A 158 2.30 -17.16 3.82
CA PHE A 158 3.15 -16.54 2.81
C PHE A 158 4.59 -16.41 3.31
N ASP A 159 5.57 -16.44 2.41
CA ASP A 159 6.97 -16.14 2.75
C ASP A 159 7.19 -14.64 2.87
N ILE A 160 6.81 -14.09 4.03
CA ILE A 160 6.94 -12.67 4.35
C ILE A 160 8.03 -12.47 5.40
N LYS A 161 9.03 -11.67 5.06
CA LYS A 161 10.09 -11.23 5.97
C LYS A 161 9.91 -9.78 6.35
N TYR A 162 10.26 -9.42 7.57
CA TYR A 162 10.17 -8.03 8.05
C TYR A 162 11.55 -7.48 8.32
N MET A 163 11.88 -6.34 7.70
CA MET A 163 13.15 -5.65 7.87
C MET A 163 12.94 -4.19 8.27
N PRO A 164 13.87 -3.60 9.03
CA PRO A 164 13.81 -2.17 9.34
C PRO A 164 14.05 -1.35 8.07
N ARG A 165 13.30 -0.27 7.94
CA ARG A 165 13.53 0.71 6.89
C ARG A 165 14.72 1.59 7.26
N THR A 166 15.77 1.57 6.47
CA THR A 166 16.96 2.40 6.67
C THR A 166 16.79 3.80 6.06
N SER A 167 17.61 4.76 6.46
CA SER A 167 17.59 6.13 5.93
C SER A 167 17.95 6.20 4.43
N ILE A 168 18.66 5.20 3.91
CA ILE A 168 19.04 5.09 2.49
C ILE A 168 17.80 4.87 1.62
N ASP A 169 16.80 4.15 2.13
CA ASP A 169 15.57 3.87 1.41
C ASP A 169 14.67 5.12 1.21
N ARG A 170 14.93 6.20 1.94
CA ARG A 170 14.18 7.47 1.79
C ARG A 170 14.54 8.23 0.52
N LYS A 171 15.74 8.07 -0.01
CA LYS A 171 16.24 8.79 -1.19
C LYS A 171 15.76 8.18 -2.52
N SER A 172 15.30 6.93 -2.51
CA SER A 172 14.82 6.22 -3.70
C SER A 172 13.31 6.23 -3.90
N VAL A 173 12.58 7.04 -3.13
CA VAL A 173 11.13 7.22 -3.24
C VAL A 173 10.86 8.63 -3.79
N VAL A 174 11.20 8.84 -5.04
CA VAL A 174 10.73 9.98 -5.86
C VAL A 174 9.90 9.41 -7.01
#